data_6056bb9abfedce41ec0ef705bd443b4e
#
_entry.id   6056bb9abfedce41ec0ef705bd443b4e
#
_cell.length_a   1.000
_cell.length_b   1.000
_cell.length_c   1.000
_cell.angle_alpha   90.00
_cell.angle_beta   90.00
_cell.angle_gamma   90.00
#
_symmetry.space_group_name_H-M   'P 1'
#
loop_
_entity.id
_entity.type
_entity.pdbx_description
1 polymer ?
#
loop_
_entity_poly.entity_id
_entity_poly.type
_entity_poly.pdbx_seq_one_letter_code
_entity_poly.pdbx_strand_id
1 'polypeptide(L)'
;MILLTNYSILKKLLPVLLVLLSGCELMKEKVDLVIVNAKVFTVDDSFSEAQAFAVQDGKFIAVGTTDEIRDVYTSDQLIDADGRAITPGLIDAHCHFYGLGLTQQIVDLVGTTSFEEVLERVRAFHTANPKSFVRGRGWDQNDWEIKEFPTKAQLDTIFPDIPVALERVDGHAYLVNQKALDMAGIDWSTKVEGGEIVKLWKNGFSGITGILVDNPMTLIDSIMPLPSLEDNIKALKDAERISLNH
;
A
#
# COMPACT_ATOMS: atom_id res chain seq x y z
N MET A 1 -39.69 -79.20 -24.84
CA MET A 1 -40.24 -78.69 -23.57
C MET A 1 -39.07 -78.23 -22.69
N ILE A 2 -38.27 -77.24 -23.11
CA ILE A 2 -37.18 -76.57 -22.35
C ILE A 2 -37.04 -75.18 -22.87
N LEU A 3 -37.96 -74.26 -22.54
CA LEU A 3 -37.82 -72.85 -22.91
C LEU A 3 -38.61 -71.90 -21.98
N LEU A 4 -39.09 -72.31 -20.83
CA LEU A 4 -39.92 -71.49 -19.94
C LEU A 4 -39.31 -71.16 -18.56
N THR A 5 -38.10 -71.68 -18.25
CA THR A 5 -37.46 -71.54 -16.90
C THR A 5 -36.52 -70.34 -16.78
N ASN A 6 -36.10 -69.73 -17.87
CA ASN A 6 -35.10 -68.60 -17.82
C ASN A 6 -35.72 -67.24 -17.69
N TYR A 7 -36.99 -67.01 -17.93
CA TYR A 7 -37.64 -65.70 -17.89
C TYR A 7 -37.89 -65.18 -16.46
N SER A 8 -38.03 -66.09 -15.50
CA SER A 8 -38.28 -65.75 -14.09
C SER A 8 -37.00 -65.25 -13.36
N ILE A 9 -35.84 -65.77 -13.73
CA ILE A 9 -34.54 -65.41 -13.14
C ILE A 9 -34.11 -64.05 -13.69
N LEU A 10 -34.33 -63.81 -14.98
CA LEU A 10 -33.99 -62.51 -15.64
C LEU A 10 -34.82 -61.33 -15.08
N LYS A 11 -36.10 -61.56 -14.73
CA LYS A 11 -36.96 -60.50 -14.11
C LYS A 11 -36.58 -60.18 -12.67
N LYS A 12 -35.93 -61.11 -11.93
CA LYS A 12 -35.48 -60.88 -10.57
C LYS A 12 -34.07 -60.26 -10.50
N LEU A 13 -33.24 -60.46 -11.53
CA LEU A 13 -31.91 -59.84 -11.63
C LEU A 13 -31.93 -58.43 -12.19
N LEU A 14 -32.95 -58.06 -12.98
CA LEU A 14 -33.06 -56.69 -13.58
C LEU A 14 -33.19 -55.57 -12.53
N PRO A 15 -34.01 -55.69 -11.45
CA PRO A 15 -34.05 -54.62 -10.43
C PRO A 15 -32.80 -54.54 -9.56
N VAL A 16 -32.08 -55.68 -9.35
CA VAL A 16 -30.81 -55.68 -8.61
C VAL A 16 -29.68 -55.02 -9.43
N LEU A 17 -29.67 -55.23 -10.74
CA LEU A 17 -28.72 -54.54 -11.63
C LEU A 17 -29.00 -53.02 -11.74
N LEU A 18 -30.30 -52.61 -11.71
CA LEU A 18 -30.68 -51.19 -11.71
C LEU A 18 -30.31 -50.47 -10.40
N VAL A 19 -30.34 -51.17 -9.24
CA VAL A 19 -29.95 -50.59 -7.94
C VAL A 19 -28.43 -50.49 -7.83
N LEU A 20 -27.66 -51.35 -8.51
CA LEU A 20 -26.18 -51.25 -8.54
C LEU A 20 -25.68 -50.17 -9.47
N LEU A 21 -26.48 -49.68 -10.43
CA LEU A 21 -26.14 -48.56 -11.33
C LEU A 21 -26.52 -47.19 -10.73
N SER A 22 -27.36 -47.15 -9.68
CA SER A 22 -27.80 -45.89 -9.04
C SER A 22 -26.89 -45.42 -7.89
N GLY A 23 -25.79 -46.10 -7.60
CA GLY A 23 -24.98 -45.90 -6.41
C GLY A 23 -23.55 -45.40 -6.67
N CYS A 24 -23.20 -44.98 -7.88
CA CYS A 24 -21.93 -44.33 -8.11
C CYS A 24 -22.12 -42.78 -8.07
N GLU A 25 -22.48 -42.25 -6.91
CA GLU A 25 -22.03 -40.88 -6.63
C GLU A 25 -20.50 -40.94 -6.61
N LEU A 26 -19.89 -40.41 -7.66
CA LEU A 26 -18.44 -40.19 -7.67
C LEU A 26 -18.09 -39.38 -6.42
N MET A 27 -17.34 -39.99 -5.49
CA MET A 27 -16.86 -39.29 -4.31
C MET A 27 -16.03 -38.10 -4.82
N LYS A 28 -16.49 -36.90 -4.52
CA LYS A 28 -15.76 -35.67 -4.91
C LYS A 28 -14.42 -35.66 -4.21
N GLU A 29 -13.40 -35.26 -4.92
CA GLU A 29 -12.07 -35.07 -4.39
C GLU A 29 -12.06 -33.85 -3.47
N LYS A 30 -11.59 -34.01 -2.22
CA LYS A 30 -11.49 -32.91 -1.26
C LYS A 30 -10.16 -32.19 -1.45
N VAL A 31 -10.25 -30.87 -1.67
CA VAL A 31 -9.11 -29.99 -1.94
C VAL A 31 -9.10 -28.80 -0.98
N ASP A 32 -8.02 -27.99 -1.01
CA ASP A 32 -7.84 -26.88 -0.08
C ASP A 32 -8.84 -25.74 -0.33
N LEU A 33 -9.08 -25.38 -1.60
CA LEU A 33 -9.94 -24.27 -1.98
C LEU A 33 -10.68 -24.60 -3.27
N VAL A 34 -11.97 -24.27 -3.31
CA VAL A 34 -12.78 -24.27 -4.54
C VAL A 34 -13.42 -22.90 -4.69
N ILE A 35 -13.28 -22.28 -5.86
CA ILE A 35 -13.98 -21.05 -6.23
C ILE A 35 -14.92 -21.35 -7.39
N VAL A 36 -16.15 -20.84 -7.31
CA VAL A 36 -17.23 -21.04 -8.28
C VAL A 36 -17.95 -19.74 -8.60
N ASN A 37 -18.76 -19.74 -9.66
CA ASN A 37 -19.55 -18.59 -10.09
C ASN A 37 -18.72 -17.32 -10.27
N ALA A 38 -17.49 -17.44 -10.75
CA ALA A 38 -16.57 -16.33 -11.00
C ALA A 38 -16.54 -15.97 -12.49
N LYS A 39 -15.97 -14.82 -12.80
CA LYS A 39 -15.43 -14.50 -14.12
C LYS A 39 -13.90 -14.55 -14.02
N VAL A 40 -13.33 -15.72 -14.27
CA VAL A 40 -11.89 -15.96 -14.15
C VAL A 40 -11.19 -15.63 -15.44
N PHE A 41 -10.32 -14.62 -15.42
CA PHE A 41 -9.42 -14.29 -16.53
C PHE A 41 -8.15 -15.11 -16.38
N THR A 42 -7.94 -16.10 -17.23
CA THR A 42 -6.82 -17.04 -17.09
C THR A 42 -5.49 -16.41 -17.53
N VAL A 43 -5.56 -15.38 -18.40
CA VAL A 43 -4.39 -14.71 -18.99
C VAL A 43 -3.42 -15.71 -19.65
N ASP A 44 -3.98 -16.80 -20.20
CA ASP A 44 -3.26 -17.71 -21.06
C ASP A 44 -3.06 -17.11 -22.47
N ASP A 45 -2.36 -17.80 -23.35
CA ASP A 45 -2.08 -17.32 -24.72
C ASP A 45 -3.34 -16.96 -25.53
N SER A 46 -4.50 -17.51 -25.15
CA SER A 46 -5.79 -17.27 -25.77
C SER A 46 -6.66 -16.24 -25.04
N PHE A 47 -6.19 -15.72 -23.91
CA PHE A 47 -6.99 -14.88 -23.00
C PHE A 47 -8.35 -15.51 -22.69
N SER A 48 -8.36 -16.82 -22.39
CA SER A 48 -9.57 -17.55 -22.13
C SER A 48 -10.23 -17.12 -20.81
N GLU A 49 -11.56 -17.31 -20.72
CA GLU A 49 -12.32 -17.07 -19.51
C GLU A 49 -12.81 -18.41 -18.95
N ALA A 50 -12.78 -18.55 -17.63
CA ALA A 50 -13.37 -19.67 -16.89
C ALA A 50 -14.36 -19.16 -15.85
N GLN A 51 -15.06 -20.10 -15.17
CA GLN A 51 -16.06 -19.74 -14.15
C GLN A 51 -15.68 -20.21 -12.77
N ALA A 52 -14.72 -21.15 -12.68
CA ALA A 52 -14.37 -21.83 -11.45
C ALA A 52 -12.96 -22.40 -11.52
N PHE A 53 -12.39 -22.68 -10.37
CA PHE A 53 -11.15 -23.44 -10.24
C PHE A 53 -11.04 -24.14 -8.88
N ALA A 54 -10.16 -25.14 -8.82
CA ALA A 54 -9.78 -25.85 -7.61
C ALA A 54 -8.28 -25.70 -7.33
N VAL A 55 -7.92 -25.54 -6.05
CA VAL A 55 -6.54 -25.37 -5.58
C VAL A 55 -6.20 -26.45 -4.56
N GLN A 56 -5.04 -27.08 -4.73
CA GLN A 56 -4.44 -28.01 -3.78
C GLN A 56 -2.94 -27.68 -3.62
N ASP A 57 -2.45 -27.65 -2.39
CA ASP A 57 -1.05 -27.36 -2.07
C ASP A 57 -0.54 -26.07 -2.74
N GLY A 58 -1.40 -25.02 -2.77
CA GLY A 58 -1.08 -23.71 -3.36
C GLY A 58 -1.00 -23.70 -4.90
N LYS A 59 -1.49 -24.75 -5.58
CA LYS A 59 -1.48 -24.87 -7.04
C LYS A 59 -2.89 -25.04 -7.60
N PHE A 60 -3.15 -24.42 -8.76
CA PHE A 60 -4.35 -24.73 -9.54
C PHE A 60 -4.25 -26.17 -10.05
N ILE A 61 -5.23 -27.03 -9.68
CA ILE A 61 -5.31 -28.40 -10.14
C ILE A 61 -6.38 -28.58 -11.21
N ALA A 62 -7.36 -27.68 -11.25
CA ALA A 62 -8.38 -27.62 -12.29
C ALA A 62 -8.88 -26.19 -12.47
N VAL A 63 -9.21 -25.83 -13.71
CA VAL A 63 -9.84 -24.58 -14.11
C VAL A 63 -10.89 -24.91 -15.18
N GLY A 64 -12.11 -24.38 -15.05
CA GLY A 64 -13.20 -24.70 -15.97
C GLY A 64 -14.50 -23.98 -15.64
N THR A 65 -15.63 -24.58 -16.04
CA THR A 65 -16.96 -24.10 -15.68
C THR A 65 -17.29 -24.43 -14.22
N THR A 66 -18.26 -23.74 -13.64
CA THR A 66 -18.75 -24.00 -12.28
C THR A 66 -19.21 -25.45 -12.12
N ASP A 67 -19.91 -26.00 -13.10
CA ASP A 67 -20.44 -27.36 -13.03
C ASP A 67 -19.30 -28.39 -13.09
N GLU A 68 -18.36 -28.25 -14.03
CA GLU A 68 -17.19 -29.14 -14.14
C GLU A 68 -16.41 -29.22 -12.84
N ILE A 69 -16.16 -28.08 -12.21
CA ILE A 69 -15.38 -28.04 -10.96
C ILE A 69 -16.19 -28.63 -9.79
N ARG A 70 -17.48 -28.25 -9.68
CA ARG A 70 -18.36 -28.77 -8.61
C ARG A 70 -18.61 -30.26 -8.70
N ASP A 71 -18.62 -30.83 -9.88
CA ASP A 71 -18.87 -32.27 -10.07
C ASP A 71 -17.71 -33.13 -9.56
N VAL A 72 -16.47 -32.61 -9.65
CA VAL A 72 -15.26 -33.37 -9.32
C VAL A 72 -14.71 -32.99 -7.94
N TYR A 73 -14.77 -31.75 -7.54
CA TYR A 73 -14.07 -31.22 -6.37
C TYR A 73 -15.02 -30.71 -5.28
N THR A 74 -14.56 -30.80 -4.02
CA THR A 74 -15.21 -30.24 -2.84
C THR A 74 -14.14 -29.65 -1.90
N SER A 75 -14.51 -28.65 -1.10
CA SER A 75 -13.62 -28.03 -0.11
C SER A 75 -14.40 -27.51 1.08
N ASP A 76 -13.76 -27.48 2.25
CA ASP A 76 -14.25 -26.73 3.42
C ASP A 76 -14.16 -25.21 3.17
N GLN A 77 -13.31 -24.77 2.22
CA GLN A 77 -13.18 -23.41 1.74
C GLN A 77 -13.82 -23.29 0.34
N LEU A 78 -15.14 -23.44 0.25
CA LEU A 78 -15.90 -23.17 -0.97
C LEU A 78 -16.32 -21.70 -0.99
N ILE A 79 -15.84 -20.95 -1.99
CA ILE A 79 -16.19 -19.54 -2.19
C ILE A 79 -17.05 -19.40 -3.44
N ASP A 80 -18.26 -18.87 -3.27
CA ASP A 80 -19.09 -18.40 -4.37
C ASP A 80 -18.70 -16.94 -4.69
N ALA A 81 -18.14 -16.70 -5.86
CA ALA A 81 -17.67 -15.38 -6.26
C ALA A 81 -18.79 -14.47 -6.73
N ASP A 82 -20.03 -14.95 -6.87
CA ASP A 82 -21.20 -14.15 -7.26
C ASP A 82 -20.95 -13.29 -8.53
N GLY A 83 -20.36 -13.90 -9.56
CA GLY A 83 -20.03 -13.26 -10.84
C GLY A 83 -18.84 -12.29 -10.80
N ARG A 84 -18.15 -12.16 -9.68
CA ARG A 84 -16.98 -11.26 -9.57
C ARG A 84 -15.82 -11.72 -10.45
N ALA A 85 -15.09 -10.73 -10.95
CA ALA A 85 -13.86 -10.96 -11.70
C ALA A 85 -12.74 -11.48 -10.78
N ILE A 86 -12.01 -12.47 -11.28
CA ILE A 86 -10.78 -12.97 -10.67
C ILE A 86 -9.68 -12.89 -11.73
N THR A 87 -8.59 -12.24 -11.38
CA THR A 87 -7.42 -12.08 -12.24
C THR A 87 -6.19 -12.67 -11.54
N PRO A 88 -5.14 -13.03 -12.28
CA PRO A 88 -3.80 -13.18 -11.68
C PRO A 88 -3.40 -11.92 -10.92
N GLY A 89 -2.51 -12.07 -9.94
CA GLY A 89 -2.00 -10.93 -9.18
C GLY A 89 -1.44 -9.86 -10.13
N LEU A 90 -1.84 -8.59 -9.88
CA LEU A 90 -1.39 -7.48 -10.70
C LEU A 90 0.10 -7.21 -10.43
N ILE A 91 0.83 -6.84 -11.48
CA ILE A 91 2.25 -6.47 -11.42
C ILE A 91 2.33 -4.99 -11.83
N ASP A 92 2.71 -4.13 -10.87
CA ASP A 92 3.07 -2.75 -11.18
C ASP A 92 4.52 -2.71 -11.67
N ALA A 93 4.70 -2.50 -12.98
CA ALA A 93 6.02 -2.49 -13.62
C ALA A 93 6.80 -1.19 -13.39
N HIS A 94 6.19 -0.15 -12.81
CA HIS A 94 6.83 1.13 -12.50
C HIS A 94 6.29 1.70 -11.20
N CYS A 95 6.87 1.32 -10.07
CA CYS A 95 6.46 1.83 -8.77
C CYS A 95 7.66 2.37 -7.97
N HIS A 96 7.38 3.33 -7.09
CA HIS A 96 8.32 3.87 -6.12
C HIS A 96 8.16 3.17 -4.76
N PHE A 97 8.20 1.83 -4.76
CA PHE A 97 7.85 0.98 -3.63
C PHE A 97 8.60 1.35 -2.33
N TYR A 98 9.92 1.47 -2.40
CA TYR A 98 10.73 1.89 -1.26
C TYR A 98 10.38 3.31 -0.78
N GLY A 99 10.18 4.24 -1.73
CA GLY A 99 9.74 5.61 -1.43
C GLY A 99 8.40 5.64 -0.70
N LEU A 100 7.42 4.85 -1.14
CA LEU A 100 6.12 4.71 -0.47
C LEU A 100 6.28 4.26 0.99
N GLY A 101 7.19 3.33 1.25
CA GLY A 101 7.47 2.89 2.62
C GLY A 101 8.16 3.96 3.47
N LEU A 102 9.09 4.72 2.90
CA LEU A 102 9.76 5.82 3.60
C LEU A 102 8.79 6.94 3.99
N THR A 103 7.76 7.23 3.17
CA THR A 103 6.75 8.24 3.53
C THR A 103 5.98 7.89 4.80
N GLN A 104 5.90 6.60 5.17
CA GLN A 104 5.28 6.17 6.43
C GLN A 104 6.12 6.49 7.67
N GLN A 105 7.36 6.94 7.50
CA GLN A 105 8.29 7.24 8.58
C GLN A 105 8.52 8.73 8.80
N ILE A 106 7.81 9.56 8.06
CA ILE A 106 7.81 11.02 8.15
C ILE A 106 6.39 11.54 8.40
N VAL A 107 6.26 12.81 8.77
CA VAL A 107 4.95 13.43 8.97
C VAL A 107 4.25 13.65 7.63
N ASP A 108 3.04 13.10 7.49
CA ASP A 108 2.18 13.42 6.34
C ASP A 108 1.48 14.75 6.58
N LEU A 109 1.79 15.74 5.73
CA LEU A 109 1.26 17.10 5.77
C LEU A 109 0.35 17.41 4.59
N VAL A 110 0.06 16.41 3.75
CA VAL A 110 -0.84 16.58 2.60
C VAL A 110 -2.24 16.95 3.08
N GLY A 111 -2.84 17.95 2.42
CA GLY A 111 -4.21 18.39 2.71
C GLY A 111 -4.36 19.18 4.02
N THR A 112 -3.25 19.68 4.62
CA THR A 112 -3.34 20.63 5.72
C THR A 112 -3.94 21.95 5.23
N THR A 113 -4.85 22.53 6.02
CA THR A 113 -5.61 23.74 5.68
C THR A 113 -5.10 24.99 6.40
N SER A 114 -4.13 24.84 7.30
CA SER A 114 -3.48 25.95 8.02
C SER A 114 -2.09 25.54 8.51
N PHE A 115 -1.28 26.52 8.89
CA PHE A 115 0.02 26.27 9.50
C PHE A 115 -0.14 25.68 10.92
N GLU A 116 -1.17 26.04 11.64
CA GLU A 116 -1.51 25.47 12.94
C GLU A 116 -1.73 23.96 12.84
N GLU A 117 -2.44 23.51 11.81
CA GLU A 117 -2.64 22.08 11.56
C GLU A 117 -1.32 21.35 11.24
N VAL A 118 -0.42 21.98 10.48
CA VAL A 118 0.94 21.46 10.25
C VAL A 118 1.66 21.23 11.58
N LEU A 119 1.67 22.24 12.46
CA LEU A 119 2.33 22.15 13.77
C LEU A 119 1.73 21.06 14.67
N GLU A 120 0.41 20.92 14.63
CA GLU A 120 -0.31 19.87 15.37
C GLU A 120 0.07 18.46 14.89
N ARG A 121 0.07 18.24 13.57
CA ARG A 121 0.49 16.94 12.99
C ARG A 121 1.94 16.61 13.31
N VAL A 122 2.85 17.57 13.20
CA VAL A 122 4.27 17.38 13.52
C VAL A 122 4.45 17.01 15.00
N ARG A 123 3.76 17.70 15.92
CA ARG A 123 3.82 17.41 17.34
C ARG A 123 3.25 16.03 17.67
N ALA A 124 2.07 15.71 17.13
CA ALA A 124 1.42 14.40 17.34
C ALA A 124 2.31 13.25 16.85
N PHE A 125 2.88 13.39 15.66
CA PHE A 125 3.78 12.40 15.08
C PHE A 125 5.01 12.18 15.95
N HIS A 126 5.70 13.26 16.36
CA HIS A 126 6.90 13.14 17.20
C HIS A 126 6.61 12.55 18.56
N THR A 127 5.44 12.87 19.15
CA THR A 127 5.00 12.28 20.43
C THR A 127 4.80 10.78 20.30
N ALA A 128 4.18 10.31 19.21
CA ALA A 128 3.96 8.89 18.96
C ALA A 128 5.23 8.15 18.49
N ASN A 129 6.11 8.83 17.78
CA ASN A 129 7.33 8.28 17.18
C ASN A 129 8.52 9.22 17.43
N PRO A 130 9.12 9.25 18.62
CA PRO A 130 10.23 10.14 18.90
C PRO A 130 11.40 9.94 17.92
N LYS A 131 11.84 11.03 17.29
CA LYS A 131 12.94 11.05 16.32
C LYS A 131 13.98 12.10 16.72
N SER A 132 15.25 11.81 16.45
CA SER A 132 16.35 12.76 16.63
C SER A 132 16.39 13.85 15.55
N PHE A 133 15.71 13.64 14.44
CA PHE A 133 15.47 14.57 13.35
C PHE A 133 14.04 14.38 12.86
N VAL A 134 13.19 15.41 12.93
CA VAL A 134 11.80 15.34 12.48
C VAL A 134 11.72 15.75 11.02
N ARG A 135 11.16 14.88 10.20
CA ARG A 135 10.90 15.13 8.77
C ARG A 135 9.40 15.08 8.49
N GLY A 136 8.95 15.89 7.57
CA GLY A 136 7.58 15.85 7.07
C GLY A 136 7.52 16.30 5.62
N ARG A 137 6.42 16.00 4.94
CA ARG A 137 6.19 16.43 3.57
C ARG A 137 4.71 16.66 3.29
N GLY A 138 4.43 17.62 2.43
CA GLY A 138 3.11 17.76 1.83
C GLY A 138 2.37 19.03 2.19
N TRP A 139 2.96 19.97 2.96
CA TRP A 139 2.33 21.27 3.20
C TRP A 139 2.34 22.14 1.93
N ASP A 140 1.29 22.96 1.77
CA ASP A 140 1.25 24.01 0.75
C ASP A 140 0.47 25.21 1.30
N GLN A 141 1.16 26.36 1.43
CA GLN A 141 0.51 27.58 1.89
C GLN A 141 -0.56 28.10 0.92
N ASN A 142 -0.54 27.65 -0.34
CA ASN A 142 -1.56 28.06 -1.31
C ASN A 142 -2.94 27.46 -1.03
N ASP A 143 -2.98 26.36 -0.25
CA ASP A 143 -4.22 25.70 0.20
C ASP A 143 -4.79 26.33 1.49
N TRP A 144 -4.03 27.23 2.13
CA TRP A 144 -4.41 27.87 3.38
C TRP A 144 -5.19 29.18 3.16
N GLU A 145 -5.89 29.65 4.19
CA GLU A 145 -6.53 30.94 4.17
C GLU A 145 -5.49 32.07 4.00
N ILE A 146 -4.40 32.01 4.78
CA ILE A 146 -3.25 32.92 4.67
C ILE A 146 -2.21 32.28 3.75
N LYS A 147 -2.16 32.78 2.50
CA LYS A 147 -1.29 32.24 1.44
C LYS A 147 0.14 32.82 1.48
N GLU A 148 0.68 32.97 2.69
CA GLU A 148 2.04 33.45 2.91
C GLU A 148 2.93 32.31 3.42
N PHE A 149 4.21 32.38 3.11
CA PHE A 149 5.16 31.44 3.71
C PHE A 149 5.14 31.54 5.24
N PRO A 150 5.05 30.42 5.94
CA PRO A 150 5.19 30.40 7.40
C PRO A 150 6.61 30.73 7.82
N THR A 151 6.81 31.00 9.11
CA THR A 151 8.14 31.19 9.68
C THR A 151 8.48 30.08 10.67
N LYS A 152 9.78 29.89 10.91
CA LYS A 152 10.29 28.89 11.85
C LYS A 152 9.94 29.13 13.33
N ALA A 153 9.46 30.32 13.69
CA ALA A 153 9.34 30.74 15.08
C ALA A 153 8.52 29.78 15.97
N GLN A 154 7.42 29.24 15.45
CA GLN A 154 6.61 28.27 16.19
C GLN A 154 7.28 26.90 16.27
N LEU A 155 7.99 26.47 15.21
CA LEU A 155 8.81 25.25 15.26
C LEU A 155 9.96 25.38 16.26
N ASP A 156 10.62 26.54 16.32
CA ASP A 156 11.68 26.80 17.30
C ASP A 156 11.18 26.70 18.75
N THR A 157 9.93 27.13 18.99
CA THR A 157 9.30 27.02 20.32
C THR A 157 8.96 25.57 20.67
N ILE A 158 8.46 24.79 19.71
CA ILE A 158 8.02 23.42 19.93
C ILE A 158 9.21 22.44 20.01
N PHE A 159 10.21 22.67 19.15
CA PHE A 159 11.37 21.80 18.96
C PHE A 159 12.69 22.59 19.08
N PRO A 160 13.02 23.15 20.27
CA PRO A 160 14.22 23.99 20.40
C PRO A 160 15.52 23.20 20.19
N ASP A 161 15.55 21.92 20.53
CA ASP A 161 16.76 21.07 20.49
C ASP A 161 16.71 19.98 19.42
N ILE A 162 15.58 19.81 18.74
CA ILE A 162 15.38 18.76 17.73
C ILE A 162 15.27 19.43 16.36
N PRO A 163 16.13 19.09 15.39
CA PRO A 163 16.02 19.62 14.04
C PRO A 163 14.75 19.14 13.34
N VAL A 164 14.09 20.07 12.66
CA VAL A 164 12.86 19.83 11.91
C VAL A 164 13.05 20.32 10.48
N ALA A 165 12.65 19.51 9.49
CA ALA A 165 12.58 19.86 8.09
C ALA A 165 11.28 19.36 7.47
N LEU A 166 10.46 20.30 7.00
CA LEU A 166 9.15 20.05 6.42
C LEU A 166 9.16 20.45 4.95
N GLU A 167 9.06 19.46 4.06
CA GLU A 167 9.09 19.65 2.61
C GLU A 167 7.71 20.07 2.09
N ARG A 168 7.67 21.08 1.21
CA ARG A 168 6.44 21.46 0.53
C ARG A 168 6.01 20.37 -0.47
N VAL A 169 4.73 20.33 -0.79
CA VAL A 169 4.13 19.26 -1.61
C VAL A 169 4.81 19.09 -2.97
N ASP A 170 5.24 20.20 -3.58
CA ASP A 170 5.90 20.23 -4.89
C ASP A 170 7.40 19.86 -4.85
N GLY A 171 7.99 19.71 -3.65
CA GLY A 171 9.40 19.37 -3.51
C GLY A 171 10.38 20.54 -3.69
N HIS A 172 9.89 21.79 -3.81
CA HIS A 172 10.70 22.97 -4.11
C HIS A 172 10.94 23.90 -2.92
N ALA A 173 10.47 23.56 -1.73
CA ALA A 173 10.77 24.34 -0.53
C ALA A 173 10.84 23.45 0.72
N TYR A 174 11.75 23.80 1.64
CA TYR A 174 11.71 23.36 3.03
C TYR A 174 11.27 24.51 3.95
N LEU A 175 10.47 24.20 4.96
CA LEU A 175 10.39 24.96 6.19
C LEU A 175 11.22 24.21 7.25
N VAL A 176 12.24 24.89 7.78
CA VAL A 176 13.14 24.31 8.80
C VAL A 176 13.16 25.18 10.06
N ASN A 177 13.45 24.56 11.22
CA ASN A 177 13.62 25.31 12.47
C ASN A 177 15.07 25.82 12.63
N GLN A 178 15.31 26.63 13.66
CA GLN A 178 16.64 27.18 13.95
C GLN A 178 17.67 26.06 14.18
N LYS A 179 17.29 24.99 14.87
CA LYS A 179 18.19 23.86 15.13
C LYS A 179 18.72 23.21 13.85
N ALA A 180 17.86 23.05 12.84
CA ALA A 180 18.29 22.52 11.55
C ALA A 180 19.20 23.49 10.80
N LEU A 181 18.90 24.81 10.85
CA LEU A 181 19.78 25.84 10.27
C LEU A 181 21.16 25.83 10.90
N ASP A 182 21.24 25.78 12.24
CA ASP A 182 22.50 25.75 12.98
C ASP A 182 23.34 24.50 12.61
N MET A 183 22.72 23.34 12.53
CA MET A 183 23.39 22.10 12.15
C MET A 183 23.90 22.14 10.71
N ALA A 184 23.19 22.78 9.79
CA ALA A 184 23.59 22.93 8.40
C ALA A 184 24.58 24.12 8.19
N GLY A 185 24.89 24.88 9.23
CA GLY A 185 25.76 26.05 9.14
C GLY A 185 25.15 27.20 8.32
N ILE A 186 23.83 27.28 8.29
CA ILE A 186 23.11 28.30 7.52
C ILE A 186 22.88 29.53 8.39
N ASP A 187 23.45 30.64 7.98
CA ASP A 187 23.30 31.93 8.62
C ASP A 187 22.85 33.02 7.63
N TRP A 188 22.74 34.25 8.14
CA TRP A 188 22.33 35.42 7.33
C TRP A 188 23.24 35.66 6.12
N SER A 189 24.53 35.36 6.22
CA SER A 189 25.53 35.57 5.17
C SER A 189 25.56 34.47 4.12
N THR A 190 24.95 33.32 4.41
CA THR A 190 24.90 32.14 3.52
C THR A 190 24.26 32.51 2.19
N LYS A 191 24.92 32.11 1.10
CA LYS A 191 24.47 32.29 -0.28
C LYS A 191 24.60 30.94 -1.02
N VAL A 192 23.58 30.59 -1.77
CA VAL A 192 23.56 29.39 -2.62
C VAL A 192 22.99 29.80 -3.97
N GLU A 193 23.68 29.49 -5.04
CA GLU A 193 23.19 29.74 -6.40
C GLU A 193 22.05 28.78 -6.76
N GLY A 194 21.08 29.22 -7.54
CA GLY A 194 19.97 28.40 -8.02
C GLY A 194 18.88 28.17 -6.96
N GLY A 195 18.68 29.11 -6.05
CA GLY A 195 17.60 29.10 -5.09
C GLY A 195 17.64 30.26 -4.12
N GLU A 196 16.81 30.23 -3.08
CA GLU A 196 16.66 31.32 -2.14
C GLU A 196 16.62 30.82 -0.68
N ILE A 197 17.38 31.53 0.19
CA ILE A 197 17.19 31.48 1.65
C ILE A 197 16.33 32.68 2.00
N VAL A 198 15.03 32.45 2.30
CA VAL A 198 14.08 33.56 2.50
C VAL A 198 14.38 34.28 3.79
N LYS A 199 14.60 35.60 3.67
CA LYS A 199 14.97 36.48 4.76
C LYS A 199 13.85 37.50 5.03
N LEU A 200 13.64 37.78 6.30
CA LEU A 200 12.68 38.75 6.74
C LEU A 200 13.41 39.99 7.27
N TRP A 201 13.00 41.18 6.76
CA TRP A 201 13.39 42.46 7.31
C TRP A 201 12.12 43.25 7.67
N LYS A 202 11.79 43.33 8.94
CA LYS A 202 10.58 44.02 9.40
C LYS A 202 10.83 44.73 10.72
N ASN A 203 10.53 46.05 10.81
CA ASN A 203 10.59 46.83 12.04
C ASN A 203 11.93 46.73 12.80
N GLY A 204 13.06 46.72 12.08
CA GLY A 204 14.39 46.64 12.69
C GLY A 204 14.83 45.24 13.10
N PHE A 205 13.99 44.24 12.89
CA PHE A 205 14.35 42.84 13.04
C PHE A 205 14.75 42.26 11.67
N SER A 206 15.90 41.58 11.65
CA SER A 206 16.35 40.83 10.47
C SER A 206 16.68 39.41 10.86
N GLY A 207 16.23 38.46 10.05
CA GLY A 207 16.47 37.05 10.30
C GLY A 207 16.08 36.16 9.14
N ILE A 208 16.55 34.93 9.18
CA ILE A 208 16.12 33.87 8.26
C ILE A 208 14.74 33.38 8.71
N THR A 209 13.80 33.25 7.77
CA THR A 209 12.43 32.81 8.07
C THR A 209 12.34 31.31 8.37
N GLY A 210 13.33 30.52 7.93
CA GLY A 210 13.31 29.06 7.91
C GLY A 210 12.87 28.48 6.57
N ILE A 211 12.46 29.32 5.61
CA ILE A 211 12.12 28.85 4.26
C ILE A 211 13.39 28.83 3.40
N LEU A 212 13.63 27.68 2.81
CA LEU A 212 14.70 27.41 1.85
C LEU A 212 14.05 26.93 0.55
N VAL A 213 14.34 27.59 -0.57
CA VAL A 213 13.76 27.29 -1.88
C VAL A 213 14.84 26.74 -2.81
N ASP A 214 14.57 25.61 -3.47
CA ASP A 214 15.43 24.93 -4.44
C ASP A 214 16.82 24.57 -3.89
N ASN A 215 17.92 24.96 -4.52
CA ASN A 215 19.28 24.50 -4.18
C ASN A 215 19.68 24.64 -2.70
N PRO A 216 19.31 25.68 -1.93
CA PRO A 216 19.54 25.73 -0.49
C PRO A 216 19.01 24.53 0.31
N MET A 217 18.01 23.80 -0.20
CA MET A 217 17.49 22.58 0.44
C MET A 217 18.58 21.51 0.58
N THR A 218 19.52 21.44 -0.36
CA THR A 218 20.63 20.48 -0.33
C THR A 218 21.52 20.59 0.90
N LEU A 219 21.60 21.76 1.51
CA LEU A 219 22.33 21.96 2.77
C LEU A 219 21.67 21.21 3.93
N ILE A 220 20.33 21.19 3.93
CA ILE A 220 19.55 20.43 4.92
C ILE A 220 19.65 18.94 4.62
N ASP A 221 19.54 18.54 3.35
CA ASP A 221 19.65 17.12 2.95
C ASP A 221 20.99 16.54 3.42
N SER A 222 22.07 17.33 3.38
CA SER A 222 23.41 16.88 3.78
C SER A 222 23.56 16.53 5.27
N ILE A 223 22.69 17.09 6.13
CA ILE A 223 22.68 16.84 7.58
C ILE A 223 21.61 15.86 8.03
N MET A 224 20.70 15.46 7.11
CA MET A 224 19.67 14.48 7.43
C MET A 224 20.30 13.11 7.71
N PRO A 225 19.90 12.44 8.79
CA PRO A 225 20.38 11.08 9.06
C PRO A 225 19.93 10.13 7.95
N LEU A 226 20.85 9.28 7.49
CA LEU A 226 20.50 8.20 6.57
C LEU A 226 19.65 7.16 7.29
N PRO A 227 18.68 6.54 6.60
CA PRO A 227 17.86 5.47 7.18
C PRO A 227 18.75 4.31 7.63
N SER A 228 18.52 3.82 8.84
CA SER A 228 19.19 2.61 9.34
C SER A 228 18.71 1.36 8.57
N LEU A 229 19.36 0.23 8.76
CA LEU A 229 18.90 -1.05 8.20
C LEU A 229 17.49 -1.39 8.69
N GLU A 230 17.18 -1.10 9.94
CA GLU A 230 15.86 -1.33 10.53
C GLU A 230 14.79 -0.43 9.88
N ASP A 231 15.09 0.86 9.67
CA ASP A 231 14.20 1.79 8.96
C ASP A 231 13.94 1.32 7.52
N ASN A 232 14.96 0.82 6.82
CA ASN A 232 14.84 0.29 5.46
C ASN A 232 13.95 -0.95 5.41
N ILE A 233 14.15 -1.90 6.32
CA ILE A 233 13.30 -3.10 6.42
C ILE A 233 11.85 -2.70 6.75
N LYS A 234 11.67 -1.76 7.69
CA LYS A 234 10.34 -1.25 8.04
C LYS A 234 9.66 -0.59 6.84
N ALA A 235 10.40 0.23 6.07
CA ALA A 235 9.87 0.88 4.86
C ALA A 235 9.35 -0.15 3.86
N LEU A 236 10.13 -1.19 3.56
CA LEU A 236 9.71 -2.25 2.62
C LEU A 236 8.46 -2.99 3.11
N LYS A 237 8.37 -3.31 4.40
CA LYS A 237 7.20 -3.96 5.01
C LYS A 237 5.95 -3.07 5.01
N ASP A 238 6.12 -1.78 5.27
CA ASP A 238 5.01 -0.83 5.23
C ASP A 238 4.48 -0.65 3.80
N ALA A 239 5.38 -0.57 2.81
CA ALA A 239 5.01 -0.52 1.39
C ALA A 239 4.27 -1.79 0.95
N GLU A 240 4.76 -2.99 1.33
CA GLU A 240 4.10 -4.26 1.07
C GLU A 240 2.68 -4.27 1.63
N ARG A 241 2.52 -3.93 2.91
CA ARG A 241 1.22 -3.89 3.58
C ARG A 241 0.24 -2.93 2.89
N ILE A 242 0.71 -1.75 2.46
CA ILE A 242 -0.13 -0.77 1.75
C ILE A 242 -0.56 -1.35 0.40
N SER A 243 0.40 -1.89 -0.39
CA SER A 243 0.12 -2.41 -1.73
C SER A 243 -0.80 -3.63 -1.74
N LEU A 244 -0.80 -4.44 -0.67
CA LEU A 244 -1.68 -5.61 -0.55
C LEU A 244 -3.09 -5.27 -0.04
N ASN A 245 -3.31 -4.05 0.50
CA ASN A 245 -4.61 -3.61 1.00
C ASN A 245 -5.41 -2.77 0.00
N HIS A 246 -4.88 -2.56 -1.19
CA HIS A 246 -5.51 -1.88 -2.32
C HIS A 246 -5.69 -2.84 -3.50
#